data_776c61db4d248649e0ecf065c1a03c0c
#
_entry.id   776c61db4d248649e0ecf065c1a03c0c
#
_cell.length_a   1.000
_cell.length_b   1.000
_cell.length_c   1.000
_cell.angle_alpha   90.00
_cell.angle_beta   90.00
_cell.angle_gamma   90.00
#
_symmetry.space_group_name_H-M   'P 1'
#
loop_
_entity.id
_entity.type
_entity.pdbx_description
1 polymer ?
#
loop_
_entity_poly.entity_id
_entity_poly.type
_entity_poly.pdbx_seq_one_letter_code
_entity_poly.pdbx_strand_id
1 'polypeptide(L)'
;MTFLLKSIWFGFGSMALLLGPSAVEAGSETAIAVEPFGTPLERLLESGACQGCDLRDADLRGHHLIGADLRAADLRGAQLNGVNLEGADLSGARLDGARLQGAMLSNADLSGTDLRDADLRDSVVINAYAPGVQTEGMQFAGSDLTGSHLIYGGGPDDEATDF
;
A
#
# COMPACT_ATOMS: atom_id res chain seq x y z
N MET A 1 -9.28 10.16 -77.49
CA MET A 1 -7.99 10.79 -77.78
C MET A 1 -7.06 10.28 -76.73
N THR A 2 -6.50 9.13 -76.92
CA THR A 2 -5.28 8.72 -77.61
C THR A 2 -4.04 9.44 -77.15
N PHE A 3 -3.16 8.70 -76.49
CA PHE A 3 -1.72 8.50 -76.73
C PHE A 3 -1.13 7.91 -75.42
N LEU A 4 -0.87 6.64 -75.31
CA LEU A 4 0.15 5.74 -75.83
C LEU A 4 1.59 6.10 -75.49
N LEU A 5 2.13 5.19 -74.61
CA LEU A 5 3.42 4.48 -74.68
C LEU A 5 4.72 5.29 -74.65
N LYS A 6 5.64 4.92 -73.75
CA LYS A 6 6.74 4.04 -74.13
C LYS A 6 7.59 3.60 -72.92
N SER A 7 7.74 2.30 -72.81
CA SER A 7 8.78 1.59 -72.08
C SER A 7 10.16 1.89 -72.61
N ILE A 8 11.16 2.06 -71.74
CA ILE A 8 12.55 1.76 -72.14
C ILE A 8 13.19 0.99 -71.02
N TRP A 9 13.55 -0.20 -71.34
CA TRP A 9 14.35 -1.18 -70.63
C TRP A 9 15.84 -0.93 -70.99
N PHE A 10 16.70 -0.83 -69.99
CA PHE A 10 18.13 -1.15 -70.01
C PHE A 10 18.53 -1.31 -68.56
N GLY A 11 18.96 -2.35 -67.98
CA GLY A 11 19.87 -3.40 -68.37
C GLY A 11 21.20 -3.23 -67.61
N PHE A 12 21.55 -4.23 -66.82
CA PHE A 12 22.85 -4.54 -66.27
C PHE A 12 23.33 -3.85 -64.97
N GLY A 13 23.60 -4.68 -64.01
CA GLY A 13 24.50 -4.39 -62.92
C GLY A 13 24.22 -5.20 -61.66
N SER A 14 24.51 -6.48 -61.72
CA SER A 14 24.66 -7.33 -60.55
C SER A 14 25.68 -6.73 -59.59
N MET A 15 25.28 -6.37 -58.36
CA MET A 15 26.19 -6.35 -57.23
C MET A 15 25.40 -6.63 -55.99
N ALA A 16 25.36 -7.89 -55.63
CA ALA A 16 24.87 -8.36 -54.32
C ALA A 16 25.81 -7.85 -53.24
N LEU A 17 25.40 -6.80 -52.55
CA LEU A 17 25.95 -6.50 -51.23
C LEU A 17 25.03 -7.17 -50.20
N LEU A 18 25.51 -8.29 -49.69
CA LEU A 18 25.03 -8.92 -48.49
C LEU A 18 25.27 -7.99 -47.29
N LEU A 19 24.35 -7.10 -47.04
CA LEU A 19 24.20 -6.49 -45.73
C LEU A 19 23.23 -7.38 -44.97
N GLY A 20 23.82 -8.19 -44.10
CA GLY A 20 23.07 -8.96 -43.11
C GLY A 20 22.17 -8.05 -42.30
N PRO A 21 21.06 -8.59 -41.78
CA PRO A 21 20.26 -7.82 -40.86
C PRO A 21 21.12 -7.47 -39.65
N SER A 22 21.42 -6.19 -39.52
CA SER A 22 21.90 -5.66 -38.25
C SER A 22 20.89 -6.08 -37.20
N ALA A 23 21.29 -7.01 -36.34
CA ALA A 23 20.58 -7.27 -35.12
C ALA A 23 20.54 -5.94 -34.37
N VAL A 24 19.39 -5.28 -34.42
CA VAL A 24 19.05 -4.27 -33.45
C VAL A 24 19.03 -5.05 -32.15
N GLU A 25 20.11 -4.93 -31.38
CA GLU A 25 20.09 -5.33 -29.99
C GLU A 25 18.89 -4.63 -29.38
N ALA A 26 17.87 -5.42 -29.09
CA ALA A 26 16.79 -5.00 -28.22
C ALA A 26 17.47 -4.67 -26.89
N GLY A 27 17.81 -3.39 -26.71
CA GLY A 27 18.12 -2.85 -25.43
C GLY A 27 16.98 -3.30 -24.52
N SER A 28 17.36 -3.96 -23.44
CA SER A 28 16.45 -4.25 -22.33
C SER A 28 15.95 -2.90 -21.80
N GLU A 29 14.96 -2.33 -22.49
CA GLU A 29 14.06 -1.39 -21.88
C GLU A 29 13.33 -2.22 -20.84
N THR A 30 13.83 -2.14 -19.60
CA THR A 30 12.98 -2.40 -18.46
C THR A 30 11.81 -1.42 -18.65
N ALA A 31 10.73 -1.91 -19.23
CA ALA A 31 9.48 -1.22 -19.21
C ALA A 31 9.21 -0.94 -17.74
N ILE A 32 9.47 0.29 -17.32
CA ILE A 32 8.95 0.78 -16.05
C ILE A 32 7.45 0.67 -16.27
N ALA A 33 6.85 -0.36 -15.71
CA ALA A 33 5.41 -0.44 -15.63
C ALA A 33 4.99 0.79 -14.82
N VAL A 34 4.64 1.85 -15.55
CA VAL A 34 3.97 3.00 -14.95
C VAL A 34 2.61 2.45 -14.56
N GLU A 35 2.48 2.09 -13.31
CA GLU A 35 1.18 1.75 -12.75
C GLU A 35 0.24 2.92 -13.04
N PRO A 36 -0.92 2.70 -13.67
CA PRO A 36 -1.79 3.77 -14.15
C PRO A 36 -2.36 4.65 -13.02
N PHE A 37 -2.02 4.38 -11.78
CA PHE A 37 -2.53 5.04 -10.57
C PHE A 37 -1.44 5.51 -9.60
N GLY A 38 -0.22 5.79 -10.05
CA GLY A 38 0.86 6.22 -9.17
C GLY A 38 1.36 5.12 -8.21
N THR A 39 2.15 5.53 -7.22
CA THR A 39 2.62 4.63 -6.17
C THR A 39 1.47 4.26 -5.20
N PRO A 40 1.57 3.14 -4.46
CA PRO A 40 0.62 2.81 -3.40
C PRO A 40 0.39 3.96 -2.41
N LEU A 41 1.45 4.68 -2.07
CA LEU A 41 1.39 5.84 -1.19
C LEU A 41 0.57 6.99 -1.79
N GLU A 42 0.83 7.35 -3.05
CA GLU A 42 0.06 8.39 -3.75
C GLU A 42 -1.42 8.01 -3.83
N ARG A 43 -1.73 6.77 -4.17
CA ARG A 43 -3.11 6.27 -4.21
C ARG A 43 -3.81 6.39 -2.86
N LEU A 44 -3.12 6.03 -1.77
CA LEU A 44 -3.66 6.19 -0.42
C LEU A 44 -3.95 7.65 -0.11
N LEU A 45 -3.01 8.54 -0.40
CA LEU A 45 -3.14 9.96 -0.07
C LEU A 45 -4.20 10.69 -0.90
N GLU A 46 -4.43 10.26 -2.14
CA GLU A 46 -5.41 10.87 -3.04
C GLU A 46 -6.83 10.34 -2.85
N SER A 47 -6.99 9.04 -2.65
CA SER A 47 -8.30 8.39 -2.64
C SER A 47 -8.70 7.78 -1.29
N GLY A 48 -7.77 7.63 -0.35
CA GLY A 48 -7.99 6.88 0.88
C GLY A 48 -8.11 5.36 0.67
N ALA A 49 -7.97 4.86 -0.55
CA ALA A 49 -8.20 3.45 -0.87
C ALA A 49 -6.88 2.72 -1.14
N CYS A 50 -6.48 1.84 -0.23
CA CYS A 50 -5.23 1.10 -0.34
C CYS A 50 -5.32 -0.33 0.19
N GLN A 51 -6.42 -1.02 -0.11
CA GLN A 51 -6.58 -2.42 0.27
C GLN A 51 -5.45 -3.28 -0.33
N GLY A 52 -4.76 -4.04 0.54
CA GLY A 52 -3.67 -4.92 0.14
C GLY A 52 -2.42 -4.21 -0.37
N CYS A 53 -2.30 -2.89 -0.19
CA CYS A 53 -1.12 -2.15 -0.62
C CYS A 53 0.15 -2.56 0.12
N ASP A 54 1.26 -2.51 -0.58
CA ASP A 54 2.59 -2.54 0.03
C ASP A 54 3.00 -1.12 0.43
N LEU A 55 2.92 -0.85 1.73
CA LEU A 55 3.24 0.43 2.38
C LEU A 55 4.35 0.24 3.43
N ARG A 56 5.16 -0.80 3.27
CA ARG A 56 6.27 -1.07 4.20
C ARG A 56 7.22 0.12 4.26
N ASP A 57 7.61 0.47 5.49
CA ASP A 57 8.52 1.58 5.77
C ASP A 57 8.04 2.95 5.23
N ALA A 58 6.78 3.07 4.79
CA ALA A 58 6.23 4.30 4.27
C ALA A 58 6.23 5.41 5.33
N ASP A 59 6.50 6.64 4.90
CA ASP A 59 6.39 7.82 5.76
C ASP A 59 4.99 8.43 5.64
N LEU A 60 4.16 8.17 6.64
CA LEU A 60 2.77 8.62 6.75
C LEU A 60 2.55 9.55 7.96
N ARG A 61 3.65 10.09 8.52
CA ARG A 61 3.58 10.93 9.73
C ARG A 61 2.68 12.14 9.54
N GLY A 62 1.75 12.31 10.49
CA GLY A 62 0.85 13.46 10.55
C GLY A 62 -0.17 13.54 9.42
N HIS A 63 -0.28 12.52 8.55
CA HIS A 63 -1.29 12.52 7.50
C HIS A 63 -2.70 12.30 8.07
N HIS A 64 -3.70 12.78 7.33
CA HIS A 64 -5.10 12.59 7.66
C HIS A 64 -5.68 11.48 6.77
N LEU A 65 -5.85 10.29 7.35
CA LEU A 65 -6.33 9.09 6.70
C LEU A 65 -7.67 8.63 7.31
N ILE A 66 -8.51 9.60 7.65
CA ILE A 66 -9.82 9.36 8.25
C ILE A 66 -10.66 8.51 7.32
N GLY A 67 -11.18 7.39 7.83
CA GLY A 67 -12.01 6.46 7.05
C GLY A 67 -11.29 5.76 5.91
N ALA A 68 -9.96 5.75 5.87
CA ALA A 68 -9.19 5.10 4.82
C ALA A 68 -9.42 3.58 4.80
N ASP A 69 -9.46 3.00 3.60
CA ASP A 69 -9.49 1.55 3.38
C ASP A 69 -8.05 1.01 3.29
N LEU A 70 -7.58 0.46 4.40
CA LEU A 70 -6.26 -0.14 4.55
C LEU A 70 -6.34 -1.66 4.84
N ARG A 71 -7.45 -2.29 4.46
CA ARG A 71 -7.66 -3.72 4.67
C ARG A 71 -6.54 -4.55 4.07
N ALA A 72 -5.99 -5.46 4.86
CA ALA A 72 -4.89 -6.34 4.47
C ALA A 72 -3.65 -5.60 3.91
N ALA A 73 -3.50 -4.30 4.15
CA ALA A 73 -2.32 -3.54 3.75
C ALA A 73 -1.07 -3.99 4.54
N ASP A 74 0.08 -3.95 3.90
CA ASP A 74 1.37 -4.23 4.54
C ASP A 74 2.02 -2.91 4.97
N LEU A 75 1.89 -2.57 6.25
CA LEU A 75 2.39 -1.35 6.88
C LEU A 75 3.57 -1.62 7.82
N ARG A 76 4.25 -2.74 7.67
CA ARG A 76 5.37 -3.12 8.52
C ARG A 76 6.46 -2.05 8.53
N GLY A 77 6.90 -1.67 9.74
CA GLY A 77 7.92 -0.65 9.90
C GLY A 77 7.52 0.76 9.48
N ALA A 78 6.27 0.98 9.03
CA ALA A 78 5.80 2.29 8.58
C ALA A 78 5.87 3.34 9.70
N GLN A 79 6.12 4.59 9.32
CA GLN A 79 6.15 5.73 10.22
C GLN A 79 4.77 6.40 10.21
N LEU A 80 3.98 6.15 11.24
CA LEU A 80 2.60 6.59 11.42
C LEU A 80 2.44 7.54 12.61
N ASN A 81 3.54 8.15 13.08
CA ASN A 81 3.49 9.04 14.24
C ASN A 81 2.55 10.22 13.98
N GLY A 82 1.58 10.42 14.88
CA GLY A 82 0.60 11.49 14.80
C GLY A 82 -0.37 11.39 13.61
N VAL A 83 -0.44 10.25 12.93
CA VAL A 83 -1.41 10.03 11.84
C VAL A 83 -2.84 10.05 12.40
N ASN A 84 -3.78 10.56 11.61
CA ASN A 84 -5.20 10.42 11.94
C ASN A 84 -5.83 9.31 11.10
N LEU A 85 -6.13 8.19 11.76
CA LEU A 85 -6.78 7.00 11.21
C LEU A 85 -8.18 6.79 11.83
N GLU A 86 -8.83 7.85 12.27
CA GLU A 86 -10.17 7.76 12.84
C GLU A 86 -11.15 7.11 11.86
N GLY A 87 -11.84 6.05 12.31
CA GLY A 87 -12.79 5.30 11.49
C GLY A 87 -12.17 4.55 10.31
N ALA A 88 -10.86 4.44 10.20
CA ALA A 88 -10.20 3.68 9.13
C ALA A 88 -10.43 2.17 9.29
N ASP A 89 -10.49 1.47 8.17
CA ASP A 89 -10.56 0.00 8.14
C ASP A 89 -9.14 -0.57 7.94
N LEU A 90 -8.59 -1.11 9.01
CA LEU A 90 -7.28 -1.77 9.08
C LEU A 90 -7.41 -3.29 9.22
N SER A 91 -8.60 -3.84 8.95
CA SER A 91 -8.83 -5.27 9.17
C SER A 91 -7.83 -6.14 8.38
N GLY A 92 -7.18 -7.05 9.10
CA GLY A 92 -6.14 -7.93 8.56
C GLY A 92 -4.86 -7.22 8.11
N ALA A 93 -4.69 -5.93 8.38
CA ALA A 93 -3.46 -5.21 8.05
C ALA A 93 -2.28 -5.69 8.90
N ARG A 94 -1.07 -5.50 8.37
CA ARG A 94 0.17 -5.83 9.05
C ARG A 94 0.88 -4.56 9.49
N LEU A 95 0.95 -4.35 10.79
CA LEU A 95 1.57 -3.19 11.43
C LEU A 95 2.72 -3.59 12.36
N ASP A 96 3.24 -4.82 12.19
CA ASP A 96 4.32 -5.31 13.04
C ASP A 96 5.55 -4.37 12.93
N GLY A 97 6.02 -3.89 14.09
CA GLY A 97 7.10 -2.93 14.21
C GLY A 97 6.79 -1.50 13.71
N ALA A 98 5.54 -1.19 13.38
CA ALA A 98 5.16 0.16 12.96
C ALA A 98 5.22 1.17 14.11
N ARG A 99 5.42 2.46 13.77
CA ARG A 99 5.50 3.55 14.74
C ARG A 99 4.23 4.40 14.70
N LEU A 100 3.39 4.26 15.73
CA LEU A 100 2.08 4.92 15.84
C LEU A 100 2.01 5.88 17.02
N GLN A 101 3.14 6.41 17.49
CA GLN A 101 3.16 7.33 18.62
C GLN A 101 2.26 8.55 18.36
N GLY A 102 1.35 8.84 19.30
CA GLY A 102 0.41 9.94 19.17
C GLY A 102 -0.60 9.80 18.03
N ALA A 103 -0.73 8.61 17.43
CA ALA A 103 -1.72 8.37 16.38
C ALA A 103 -3.15 8.37 16.93
N MET A 104 -4.11 8.75 16.09
CA MET A 104 -5.55 8.68 16.41
C MET A 104 -6.20 7.53 15.63
N LEU A 105 -6.72 6.54 16.35
CA LEU A 105 -7.35 5.33 15.82
C LEU A 105 -8.77 5.14 16.39
N SER A 106 -9.40 6.20 16.88
CA SER A 106 -10.74 6.10 17.44
C SER A 106 -11.73 5.56 16.41
N ASN A 107 -12.56 4.62 16.81
CA ASN A 107 -13.55 3.95 15.95
C ASN A 107 -12.95 3.20 14.74
N ALA A 108 -11.66 2.95 14.71
CA ALA A 108 -11.03 2.15 13.65
C ALA A 108 -11.39 0.66 13.77
N ASP A 109 -11.43 -0.03 12.64
CA ASP A 109 -11.51 -1.50 12.61
C ASP A 109 -10.10 -2.10 12.56
N LEU A 110 -9.71 -2.76 13.65
CA LEU A 110 -8.43 -3.44 13.82
C LEU A 110 -8.58 -4.97 13.82
N SER A 111 -9.69 -5.50 13.30
CA SER A 111 -9.97 -6.93 13.30
C SER A 111 -8.84 -7.72 12.62
N GLY A 112 -8.26 -8.67 13.34
CA GLY A 112 -7.18 -9.52 12.82
C GLY A 112 -5.90 -8.78 12.44
N THR A 113 -5.74 -7.55 12.87
CA THR A 113 -4.54 -6.73 12.62
C THR A 113 -3.34 -7.29 13.39
N ASP A 114 -2.17 -7.29 12.77
CA ASP A 114 -0.91 -7.64 13.42
C ASP A 114 -0.23 -6.36 13.95
N LEU A 115 -0.26 -6.15 15.26
CA LEU A 115 0.35 -5.03 15.99
C LEU A 115 1.57 -5.46 16.80
N ARG A 116 2.14 -6.61 16.51
CA ARG A 116 3.30 -7.09 17.28
C ARG A 116 4.45 -6.10 17.18
N ASP A 117 5.09 -5.85 18.32
CA ASP A 117 6.20 -4.90 18.44
C ASP A 117 5.89 -3.47 17.95
N ALA A 118 4.62 -3.14 17.69
CA ALA A 118 4.21 -1.78 17.29
C ALA A 118 4.32 -0.81 18.47
N ASP A 119 4.64 0.45 18.17
CA ASP A 119 4.76 1.51 19.17
C ASP A 119 3.54 2.45 19.10
N LEU A 120 2.57 2.23 20.01
CA LEU A 120 1.35 3.02 20.14
C LEU A 120 1.42 4.01 21.31
N ARG A 121 2.57 4.30 21.87
CA ARG A 121 2.67 5.23 22.99
C ARG A 121 2.00 6.57 22.68
N ASP A 122 1.30 7.11 23.70
CA ASP A 122 0.58 8.39 23.62
C ASP A 122 -0.49 8.44 22.52
N SER A 123 -0.92 7.31 21.97
CA SER A 123 -1.98 7.21 20.95
C SER A 123 -3.38 7.24 21.56
N VAL A 124 -4.39 7.52 20.71
CA VAL A 124 -5.81 7.50 21.09
C VAL A 124 -6.53 6.41 20.28
N VAL A 125 -7.02 5.37 20.97
CA VAL A 125 -7.62 4.19 20.34
C VAL A 125 -9.00 3.90 20.97
N ILE A 126 -9.81 4.95 21.09
CA ILE A 126 -11.11 4.88 21.75
C ILE A 126 -12.12 4.14 20.85
N ASN A 127 -12.83 3.16 21.43
CA ASN A 127 -13.88 2.40 20.75
C ASN A 127 -13.40 1.68 19.46
N ALA A 128 -12.12 1.40 19.32
CA ALA A 128 -11.64 0.60 18.20
C ALA A 128 -12.11 -0.85 18.31
N TYR A 129 -12.56 -1.40 17.21
CA TYR A 129 -12.99 -2.78 17.11
C TYR A 129 -11.79 -3.67 16.76
N ALA A 130 -11.41 -4.59 17.66
CA ALA A 130 -10.13 -5.30 17.54
C ALA A 130 -10.21 -6.82 17.83
N PRO A 131 -11.17 -7.57 17.30
CA PRO A 131 -11.20 -9.02 17.48
C PRO A 131 -10.05 -9.68 16.75
N GLY A 132 -9.36 -10.63 17.41
CA GLY A 132 -8.26 -11.38 16.79
C GLY A 132 -7.00 -10.59 16.51
N VAL A 133 -6.86 -9.40 17.08
CA VAL A 133 -5.64 -8.57 16.97
C VAL A 133 -4.47 -9.29 17.67
N GLN A 134 -3.26 -9.16 17.10
CA GLN A 134 -2.02 -9.67 17.69
C GLN A 134 -1.24 -8.50 18.29
N THR A 135 -0.95 -8.56 19.59
CA THR A 135 -0.39 -7.42 20.37
C THR A 135 0.89 -7.75 21.13
N GLU A 136 1.51 -8.89 20.87
CA GLU A 136 2.74 -9.27 21.55
C GLU A 136 3.84 -8.23 21.33
N GLY A 137 4.45 -7.76 22.40
CA GLY A 137 5.52 -6.75 22.34
C GLY A 137 5.06 -5.33 22.05
N MET A 138 3.76 -5.09 21.83
CA MET A 138 3.19 -3.76 21.58
C MET A 138 3.46 -2.82 22.76
N GLN A 139 3.86 -1.58 22.47
CA GLN A 139 4.08 -0.54 23.46
C GLN A 139 2.91 0.46 23.43
N PHE A 140 2.28 0.70 24.58
CA PHE A 140 1.09 1.56 24.66
C PHE A 140 1.09 2.49 25.91
N ALA A 141 2.25 2.77 26.49
CA ALA A 141 2.35 3.69 27.61
C ALA A 141 1.80 5.07 27.24
N GLY A 142 0.92 5.62 28.06
CA GLY A 142 0.29 6.93 27.82
C GLY A 142 -0.86 6.91 26.81
N SER A 143 -1.21 5.75 26.24
CA SER A 143 -2.34 5.66 25.29
C SER A 143 -3.68 5.65 25.98
N ASP A 144 -4.70 6.22 25.32
CA ASP A 144 -6.10 6.06 25.71
C ASP A 144 -6.74 4.92 24.88
N LEU A 145 -6.98 3.80 25.55
CA LEU A 145 -7.55 2.60 24.94
C LEU A 145 -9.02 2.37 25.35
N THR A 146 -9.69 3.41 25.82
CA THR A 146 -11.06 3.32 26.33
C THR A 146 -12.01 2.68 25.32
N GLY A 147 -12.72 1.64 25.72
CA GLY A 147 -13.68 0.94 24.89
C GLY A 147 -13.08 0.12 23.75
N SER A 148 -11.75 0.03 23.64
CA SER A 148 -11.09 -0.88 22.71
C SER A 148 -10.75 -2.21 23.38
N HIS A 149 -10.75 -3.30 22.62
CA HIS A 149 -10.43 -4.64 23.12
C HIS A 149 -8.95 -5.03 22.90
N LEU A 150 -8.06 -4.05 22.71
CA LEU A 150 -6.65 -4.27 22.39
C LEU A 150 -5.85 -5.00 23.48
N ILE A 151 -6.20 -4.81 24.76
CA ILE A 151 -5.41 -5.33 25.88
C ILE A 151 -5.78 -6.80 26.21
N TYR A 152 -6.96 -7.25 25.81
CA TYR A 152 -7.49 -8.56 26.21
C TYR A 152 -7.33 -9.66 25.14
N GLY A 153 -6.58 -9.40 24.09
CA GLY A 153 -6.28 -10.42 23.08
C GLY A 153 -7.47 -10.88 22.26
N GLY A 154 -8.53 -10.08 22.19
CA GLY A 154 -9.65 -10.17 21.26
C GLY A 154 -10.11 -11.56 20.83
N GLY A 155 -10.22 -12.53 21.73
CA GLY A 155 -10.85 -13.82 21.45
C GLY A 155 -12.37 -13.63 21.31
N PRO A 156 -13.04 -14.45 20.47
CA PRO A 156 -14.49 -14.36 20.28
C PRO A 156 -15.32 -14.68 21.53
N ASP A 157 -14.68 -15.05 22.65
CA ASP A 157 -15.30 -15.58 23.85
C ASP A 157 -15.10 -14.70 25.10
N ASP A 158 -14.49 -13.49 24.96
CA ASP A 158 -14.38 -12.58 26.09
C ASP A 158 -15.73 -11.87 26.30
N GLU A 159 -16.69 -12.63 26.84
CA GLU A 159 -17.85 -12.04 27.49
C GLU A 159 -17.36 -11.04 28.53
N ALA A 160 -17.78 -9.78 28.36
CA ALA A 160 -17.55 -8.71 29.31
C ALA A 160 -17.83 -9.20 30.73
N THR A 161 -16.77 -9.46 31.48
CA THR A 161 -16.93 -9.54 32.94
C THR A 161 -17.02 -8.11 33.43
N ASP A 162 -18.28 -7.66 33.61
CA ASP A 162 -18.63 -6.45 34.33
C ASP A 162 -17.84 -6.40 35.68
N PHE A 163 -17.09 -5.31 35.81
CA PHE A 163 -16.65 -4.81 37.10
C PHE A 163 -17.13 -3.39 37.31
#